data_044ff9ddc2e6c5e72b53f4077454be5b
#
_entry.id   044ff9ddc2e6c5e72b53f4077454be5b
#
_cell.length_a   1.000
_cell.length_b   1.000
_cell.length_c   1.000
_cell.angle_alpha   90.00
_cell.angle_beta   90.00
_cell.angle_gamma   90.00
#
_symmetry.space_group_name_H-M   'P 1'
#
loop_
_entity.id
_entity.type
_entity.pdbx_description
1 polymer ?
#
loop_
_entity_poly.entity_id
_entity_poly.type
_entity_poly.pdbx_seq_one_letter_code
_entity_poly.pdbx_strand_id
1 'polypeptide(L)'
;MRQKVRKRTALRNAEYYDQQELFDSLYSRSKNNEVFGHLMDDITNPENIKLAYRNIKRNNGSETAGTDGMTIAYFSNMGEKQFVEFIQKRFANYHPKAVRRVEIPKPNGKMRPLGIPCMTDRIIQQCVLQVLEPICEAKFYEHSYGFRPNRSAENAVAYLENRMFIGNLYYVVDVDIKGFFDNVNHKKLLRQLWTLGIRDTKLLQIIKAMLKAPIRLPDGMTVFPEKGTPQGGILSPLLANVVLNELDWWVASQWELFSDHMKRYYKPKFNAKGVRDLSYEYSVMRKTNLKEMHIVRYADDFKIICATRTDAERVMTAVKDWLRTRLKLEVSEEKIKSNKRQETLQRISGL
;
A
#
# COMPACT_ATOMS: atom_id res chain seq x y z
N MET A 1 -4.38 -20.26 10.81
CA MET A 1 -3.47 -20.46 11.94
C MET A 1 -2.08 -19.84 11.78
N ARG A 2 -1.39 -19.98 10.63
CA ARG A 2 -0.05 -19.37 10.39
C ARG A 2 0.00 -17.82 10.48
N GLN A 3 -1.06 -17.12 10.10
CA GLN A 3 -1.08 -15.65 10.10
C GLN A 3 -1.19 -15.05 11.52
N LYS A 4 -1.94 -15.70 12.42
CA LYS A 4 -2.07 -15.27 13.83
C LYS A 4 -0.75 -15.41 14.61
N VAL A 5 0.04 -16.43 14.30
CA VAL A 5 1.38 -16.65 14.90
C VAL A 5 2.41 -15.63 14.41
N ARG A 6 2.34 -15.24 13.11
CA ARG A 6 3.23 -14.20 12.53
C ARG A 6 3.00 -12.82 13.16
N LYS A 7 1.74 -12.44 13.43
CA LYS A 7 1.38 -11.16 14.06
C LYS A 7 1.95 -11.04 15.48
N ARG A 8 1.75 -12.06 16.32
CA ARG A 8 2.34 -12.10 17.66
C ARG A 8 3.85 -12.00 17.65
N THR A 9 4.51 -12.61 16.65
CA THR A 9 5.98 -12.57 16.53
C THR A 9 6.47 -11.21 16.12
N ALA A 10 5.76 -10.48 15.23
CA ALA A 10 6.14 -9.12 14.80
C ALA A 10 6.04 -8.14 15.98
N LEU A 11 4.91 -8.14 16.71
CA LEU A 11 4.73 -7.33 17.91
C LEU A 11 5.81 -7.63 18.96
N ARG A 12 6.01 -8.90 19.31
CA ARG A 12 7.04 -9.32 20.28
C ARG A 12 8.45 -8.89 19.86
N ASN A 13 8.76 -8.86 18.56
CA ASN A 13 10.06 -8.37 18.10
C ASN A 13 10.17 -6.84 18.24
N ALA A 14 9.11 -6.09 17.95
CA ALA A 14 9.09 -4.64 18.13
C ALA A 14 9.24 -4.26 19.61
N GLU A 15 8.53 -4.95 20.50
CA GLU A 15 8.68 -4.79 21.96
C GLU A 15 10.10 -5.14 22.44
N TYR A 16 10.69 -6.24 21.96
CA TYR A 16 12.05 -6.65 22.33
C TYR A 16 13.14 -5.64 21.97
N TYR A 17 12.93 -4.84 20.91
CA TYR A 17 13.84 -3.77 20.48
C TYR A 17 13.35 -2.37 20.85
N ASP A 18 12.43 -2.25 21.82
CA ASP A 18 11.87 -0.97 22.30
C ASP A 18 11.33 -0.06 21.20
N GLN A 19 10.79 -0.65 20.12
CA GLN A 19 10.27 0.10 18.97
C GLN A 19 8.74 0.23 18.98
N GLN A 20 8.02 -0.56 19.79
CA GLN A 20 6.55 -0.58 19.73
C GLN A 20 5.95 0.77 20.17
N GLU A 21 6.45 1.37 21.24
CA GLU A 21 5.96 2.68 21.70
C GLU A 21 6.19 3.79 20.69
N LEU A 22 7.36 3.76 20.00
CA LEU A 22 7.63 4.68 18.91
C LEU A 22 6.61 4.51 17.78
N PHE A 23 6.33 3.27 17.34
CA PHE A 23 5.40 3.01 16.25
C PHE A 23 3.97 3.43 16.61
N ASP A 24 3.52 3.17 17.83
CA ASP A 24 2.21 3.60 18.32
C ASP A 24 2.12 5.14 18.42
N SER A 25 3.19 5.80 18.85
CA SER A 25 3.31 7.25 18.88
C SER A 25 3.22 7.84 17.46
N LEU A 26 3.99 7.30 16.50
CA LEU A 26 3.97 7.76 15.11
C LEU A 26 2.58 7.60 14.48
N TYR A 27 1.90 6.49 14.75
CA TYR A 27 0.52 6.26 14.30
C TYR A 27 -0.44 7.32 14.87
N SER A 28 -0.41 7.53 16.20
CA SER A 28 -1.30 8.48 16.89
C SER A 28 -1.07 9.91 16.44
N ARG A 29 0.18 10.34 16.32
CA ARG A 29 0.56 11.67 15.82
C ARG A 29 0.12 11.88 14.37
N SER A 30 0.33 10.86 13.52
CA SER A 30 -0.15 10.91 12.14
C SER A 30 -1.67 11.02 12.08
N LYS A 31 -2.40 10.26 12.87
CA LYS A 31 -3.87 10.34 12.95
C LYS A 31 -4.35 11.75 13.34
N ASN A 32 -3.59 12.46 14.16
CA ASN A 32 -3.83 13.84 14.56
C ASN A 32 -3.33 14.87 13.53
N ASN A 33 -2.93 14.44 12.33
CA ASN A 33 -2.44 15.29 11.23
C ASN A 33 -1.11 16.01 11.53
N GLU A 34 -0.29 15.49 12.43
CA GLU A 34 1.04 16.03 12.64
C GLU A 34 1.94 15.80 11.41
N VAL A 35 2.96 16.66 11.31
CA VAL A 35 3.96 16.68 10.24
C VAL A 35 5.30 16.18 10.77
N PHE A 36 5.95 15.31 10.01
CA PHE A 36 7.20 14.65 10.39
C PHE A 36 8.38 15.18 9.57
N GLY A 37 9.21 16.02 10.21
CA GLY A 37 10.39 16.64 9.57
C GLY A 37 11.73 15.95 9.88
N HIS A 38 11.79 15.09 10.91
CA HIS A 38 13.02 14.49 11.45
C HIS A 38 12.89 12.98 11.68
N LEU A 39 12.48 12.25 10.65
CA LEU A 39 12.30 10.79 10.72
C LEU A 39 13.62 10.01 10.59
N MET A 40 14.67 10.65 10.08
CA MET A 40 15.95 9.98 9.91
C MET A 40 16.57 9.53 11.23
N ASP A 41 16.32 10.23 12.34
CA ASP A 41 16.82 9.86 13.66
C ASP A 41 16.19 8.54 14.12
N ASP A 42 14.88 8.38 13.94
CA ASP A 42 14.15 7.14 14.23
C ASP A 42 14.59 5.99 13.29
N ILE A 43 14.76 6.28 11.99
CA ILE A 43 15.13 5.31 10.96
C ILE A 43 16.55 4.76 11.21
N THR A 44 17.48 5.62 11.59
CA THR A 44 18.89 5.25 11.83
C THR A 44 19.19 4.87 13.27
N ASN A 45 18.16 4.83 14.13
CA ASN A 45 18.28 4.35 15.50
C ASN A 45 18.82 2.92 15.52
N PRO A 46 19.83 2.60 16.39
CA PRO A 46 20.42 1.28 16.50
C PRO A 46 19.38 0.15 16.68
N GLU A 47 18.36 0.35 17.52
CA GLU A 47 17.35 -0.66 17.77
C GLU A 47 16.43 -0.89 16.56
N ASN A 48 16.10 0.16 15.80
CA ASN A 48 15.38 0.04 14.55
C ASN A 48 16.19 -0.74 13.48
N ILE A 49 17.51 -0.51 13.41
CA ILE A 49 18.41 -1.23 12.50
C ILE A 49 18.48 -2.72 12.88
N LYS A 50 18.60 -3.05 14.15
CA LYS A 50 18.63 -4.44 14.65
C LYS A 50 17.31 -5.15 14.39
N LEU A 51 16.19 -4.50 14.62
CA LEU A 51 14.85 -5.00 14.29
C LEU A 51 14.72 -5.27 12.79
N ALA A 52 15.21 -4.36 11.95
CA ALA A 52 15.19 -4.53 10.49
C ALA A 52 16.00 -5.75 10.05
N TYR A 53 17.22 -5.94 10.58
CA TYR A 53 18.00 -7.14 10.34
C TYR A 53 17.26 -8.41 10.73
N ARG A 54 16.66 -8.44 11.94
CA ARG A 54 15.88 -9.58 12.42
C ARG A 54 14.70 -9.93 11.51
N ASN A 55 13.99 -8.91 11.02
CA ASN A 55 12.85 -9.09 10.12
C ASN A 55 13.32 -9.66 8.77
N ILE A 56 14.40 -9.11 8.20
CA ILE A 56 14.96 -9.59 6.91
C ILE A 56 15.53 -11.02 7.04
N LYS A 57 16.22 -11.34 8.12
CA LYS A 57 16.81 -12.68 8.35
C LYS A 57 15.77 -13.79 8.31
N ARG A 58 14.52 -13.51 8.68
CA ARG A 58 13.41 -14.49 8.69
C ARG A 58 12.66 -14.61 7.37
N ASN A 59 12.94 -13.75 6.41
CA ASN A 59 12.28 -13.81 5.10
C ASN A 59 12.85 -14.95 4.25
N ASN A 60 11.98 -15.63 3.50
CA ASN A 60 12.39 -16.72 2.60
C ASN A 60 13.45 -16.30 1.57
N GLY A 61 13.52 -15.00 1.24
CA GLY A 61 14.52 -14.44 0.33
C GLY A 61 15.84 -14.04 0.99
N SER A 62 16.04 -14.30 2.29
CA SER A 62 17.26 -13.88 3.02
C SER A 62 18.55 -14.45 2.45
N GLU A 63 18.48 -15.67 1.88
CA GLU A 63 19.61 -16.34 1.21
C GLU A 63 19.71 -16.02 -0.29
N THR A 64 18.80 -15.20 -0.83
CA THR A 64 18.83 -14.83 -2.25
C THR A 64 19.64 -13.56 -2.43
N ALA A 65 20.81 -13.66 -3.06
CA ALA A 65 21.71 -12.53 -3.30
C ALA A 65 21.18 -11.56 -4.37
N GLY A 66 21.50 -10.28 -4.21
CA GLY A 66 21.37 -9.24 -5.24
C GLY A 66 22.47 -9.33 -6.31
N THR A 67 22.82 -8.18 -6.91
CA THR A 67 23.90 -8.08 -7.92
C THR A 67 25.30 -8.17 -7.30
N ASP A 68 25.42 -8.00 -5.97
CA ASP A 68 26.69 -8.03 -5.25
C ASP A 68 27.05 -9.39 -4.67
N GLY A 69 26.21 -10.40 -4.88
CA GLY A 69 26.44 -11.75 -4.38
C GLY A 69 26.23 -11.92 -2.87
N MET A 70 25.88 -10.84 -2.14
CA MET A 70 25.77 -10.87 -0.67
C MET A 70 24.41 -11.38 -0.22
N THR A 71 24.41 -12.31 0.75
CA THR A 71 23.22 -12.81 1.47
C THR A 71 23.20 -12.29 2.89
N ILE A 72 22.17 -12.66 3.66
CA ILE A 72 22.08 -12.27 5.08
C ILE A 72 23.22 -12.85 5.92
N ALA A 73 23.80 -13.99 5.50
CA ALA A 73 24.93 -14.62 6.19
C ALA A 73 26.15 -13.71 6.32
N TYR A 74 26.38 -12.82 5.34
CA TYR A 74 27.48 -11.83 5.40
C TYR A 74 27.41 -11.00 6.68
N PHE A 75 26.22 -10.58 7.08
CA PHE A 75 26.03 -9.73 8.27
C PHE A 75 26.01 -10.55 9.57
N SER A 76 25.78 -11.85 9.50
CA SER A 76 25.79 -12.73 10.69
C SER A 76 27.15 -12.81 11.38
N ASN A 77 28.22 -12.55 10.63
CA ASN A 77 29.61 -12.59 11.12
C ASN A 77 30.11 -11.22 11.62
N MET A 78 29.29 -10.16 11.46
CA MET A 78 29.65 -8.84 12.00
C MET A 78 29.23 -8.76 13.47
N GLY A 79 30.07 -8.13 14.30
CA GLY A 79 29.67 -7.68 15.63
C GLY A 79 28.50 -6.68 15.54
N GLU A 80 27.59 -6.71 16.50
CA GLU A 80 26.37 -5.87 16.49
C GLU A 80 26.69 -4.38 16.31
N LYS A 81 27.65 -3.84 17.06
CA LYS A 81 28.06 -2.43 16.95
C LYS A 81 28.59 -2.11 15.55
N GLN A 82 29.45 -2.97 15.00
CA GLN A 82 30.03 -2.81 13.67
C GLN A 82 28.95 -2.83 12.58
N PHE A 83 27.95 -3.72 12.72
CA PHE A 83 26.82 -3.81 11.81
C PHE A 83 25.98 -2.52 11.82
N VAL A 84 25.63 -2.01 13.01
CA VAL A 84 24.86 -0.76 13.15
C VAL A 84 25.60 0.40 12.53
N GLU A 85 26.88 0.59 12.86
CA GLU A 85 27.72 1.65 12.28
C GLU A 85 27.81 1.54 10.75
N PHE A 86 27.93 0.31 10.23
CA PHE A 86 27.95 0.07 8.78
C PHE A 86 26.66 0.55 8.11
N ILE A 87 25.49 0.22 8.65
CA ILE A 87 24.19 0.64 8.09
C ILE A 87 24.01 2.17 8.23
N GLN A 88 24.38 2.77 9.36
CA GLN A 88 24.33 4.23 9.56
C GLN A 88 25.21 4.97 8.56
N LYS A 89 26.42 4.51 8.30
CA LYS A 89 27.31 5.06 7.25
C LYS A 89 26.68 4.96 5.86
N ARG A 90 25.97 3.86 5.57
CA ARG A 90 25.26 3.70 4.30
C ARG A 90 24.09 4.69 4.16
N PHE A 91 23.37 5.00 5.23
CA PHE A 91 22.33 6.05 5.23
C PHE A 91 22.91 7.45 5.02
N ALA A 92 24.06 7.74 5.60
CA ALA A 92 24.71 9.06 5.48
C ALA A 92 25.03 9.42 4.02
N ASN A 93 25.40 8.43 3.21
CA ASN A 93 25.69 8.58 1.78
C ASN A 93 25.02 7.45 0.99
N TYR A 94 23.69 7.53 0.88
CA TYR A 94 22.90 6.45 0.29
C TYR A 94 22.95 6.47 -1.24
N HIS A 95 23.55 5.44 -1.79
CA HIS A 95 23.54 5.12 -3.21
C HIS A 95 23.11 3.65 -3.36
N PRO A 96 21.92 3.36 -3.88
CA PRO A 96 21.43 2.00 -4.05
C PRO A 96 22.28 1.26 -5.08
N LYS A 97 22.59 0.00 -4.81
CA LYS A 97 23.17 -0.89 -5.81
C LYS A 97 22.14 -1.29 -6.86
N ALA A 98 22.60 -1.79 -8.00
CA ALA A 98 21.71 -2.27 -9.05
C ALA A 98 20.81 -3.41 -8.53
N VAL A 99 19.53 -3.36 -8.86
CA VAL A 99 18.56 -4.41 -8.58
C VAL A 99 18.70 -5.51 -9.61
N ARG A 100 18.87 -6.77 -9.19
CA ARG A 100 18.94 -7.90 -10.09
C ARG A 100 17.54 -8.29 -10.60
N ARG A 101 17.32 -8.21 -11.90
CA ARG A 101 16.06 -8.62 -12.54
C ARG A 101 16.06 -10.13 -12.73
N VAL A 102 14.95 -10.78 -12.33
CA VAL A 102 14.63 -12.16 -12.66
C VAL A 102 13.19 -12.24 -13.17
N GLU A 103 12.93 -13.21 -14.02
CA GLU A 103 11.57 -13.44 -14.55
C GLU A 103 10.99 -14.71 -13.93
N ILE A 104 9.78 -14.60 -13.38
CA ILE A 104 9.06 -15.72 -12.75
C ILE A 104 7.83 -16.04 -13.60
N PRO A 105 7.62 -17.31 -14.02
CA PRO A 105 6.45 -17.69 -14.78
C PRO A 105 5.18 -17.54 -13.95
N LYS A 106 4.15 -16.95 -14.58
CA LYS A 106 2.79 -16.90 -14.02
C LYS A 106 2.00 -18.15 -14.46
N PRO A 107 0.92 -18.53 -13.74
CA PRO A 107 0.06 -19.65 -14.14
C PRO A 107 -0.52 -19.55 -15.56
N ASN A 108 -0.65 -18.33 -16.09
CA ASN A 108 -1.14 -18.05 -17.44
C ASN A 108 -0.04 -18.04 -18.52
N GLY A 109 1.18 -18.51 -18.23
CA GLY A 109 2.31 -18.57 -19.14
C GLY A 109 3.04 -17.23 -19.38
N LYS A 110 2.52 -16.10 -18.91
CA LYS A 110 3.21 -14.80 -18.98
C LYS A 110 4.32 -14.74 -17.91
N MET A 111 5.42 -14.04 -18.21
CA MET A 111 6.49 -13.82 -17.25
C MET A 111 6.16 -12.62 -16.34
N ARG A 112 6.52 -12.74 -15.06
CA ARG A 112 6.46 -11.65 -14.09
C ARG A 112 7.88 -11.18 -13.78
N PRO A 113 8.23 -9.93 -14.10
CA PRO A 113 9.53 -9.40 -13.75
C PRO A 113 9.61 -9.15 -12.23
N LEU A 114 10.59 -9.74 -11.56
CA LEU A 114 10.88 -9.53 -10.15
C LEU A 114 12.25 -8.86 -10.01
N GLY A 115 12.33 -7.80 -9.21
CA GLY A 115 13.58 -7.16 -8.87
C GLY A 115 14.08 -7.64 -7.51
N ILE A 116 15.34 -8.05 -7.44
CA ILE A 116 15.99 -8.51 -6.22
C ILE A 116 17.03 -7.46 -5.80
N PRO A 117 16.72 -6.56 -4.84
CA PRO A 117 17.69 -5.59 -4.33
C PRO A 117 18.83 -6.29 -3.57
N CYS A 118 20.00 -5.67 -3.49
CA CYS A 118 21.10 -6.15 -2.66
C CYS A 118 20.72 -6.20 -1.18
N MET A 119 21.34 -7.08 -0.42
CA MET A 119 20.95 -7.33 0.97
C MET A 119 21.03 -6.07 1.84
N THR A 120 22.08 -5.26 1.67
CA THR A 120 22.21 -3.96 2.36
C THR A 120 21.02 -3.05 2.05
N ASP A 121 20.60 -2.95 0.77
CA ASP A 121 19.46 -2.11 0.38
C ASP A 121 18.14 -2.64 0.95
N ARG A 122 17.98 -3.96 1.09
CA ARG A 122 16.78 -4.54 1.74
C ARG A 122 16.74 -4.17 3.22
N ILE A 123 17.87 -4.20 3.94
CA ILE A 123 17.92 -3.79 5.35
C ILE A 123 17.58 -2.30 5.47
N ILE A 124 18.14 -1.45 4.61
CA ILE A 124 17.83 -0.01 4.57
C ILE A 124 16.36 0.24 4.27
N GLN A 125 15.77 -0.46 3.27
CA GLN A 125 14.35 -0.38 2.97
C GLN A 125 13.48 -0.83 4.14
N GLN A 126 13.92 -1.85 4.88
CA GLN A 126 13.20 -2.34 6.06
C GLN A 126 13.25 -1.34 7.22
N CYS A 127 14.39 -0.66 7.45
CA CYS A 127 14.47 0.41 8.44
C CYS A 127 13.49 1.55 8.12
N VAL A 128 13.42 1.95 6.85
CA VAL A 128 12.48 2.97 6.38
C VAL A 128 11.05 2.50 6.51
N LEU A 129 10.75 1.25 6.12
CA LEU A 129 9.41 0.68 6.20
C LEU A 129 8.85 0.72 7.62
N GLN A 130 9.62 0.30 8.62
CA GLN A 130 9.19 0.20 10.02
C GLN A 130 8.70 1.54 10.58
N VAL A 131 9.36 2.63 10.19
CA VAL A 131 9.00 3.98 10.64
C VAL A 131 7.86 4.59 9.80
N LEU A 132 7.84 4.34 8.49
CA LEU A 132 6.80 4.90 7.60
C LEU A 132 5.47 4.16 7.67
N GLU A 133 5.47 2.85 7.93
CA GLU A 133 4.25 2.05 7.96
C GLU A 133 3.21 2.59 8.94
N PRO A 134 3.50 2.86 10.23
CA PRO A 134 2.51 3.39 11.16
C PRO A 134 2.00 4.78 10.74
N ILE A 135 2.85 5.64 10.17
CA ILE A 135 2.47 6.96 9.70
C ILE A 135 1.47 6.85 8.54
N CYS A 136 1.75 5.98 7.57
CA CYS A 136 0.90 5.77 6.41
C CYS A 136 -0.41 5.05 6.78
N GLU A 137 -0.34 4.02 7.65
CA GLU A 137 -1.51 3.26 8.12
C GLU A 137 -2.58 4.16 8.75
N ALA A 138 -2.18 5.18 9.49
CA ALA A 138 -3.09 6.14 10.10
C ALA A 138 -3.89 6.97 9.07
N LYS A 139 -3.44 7.02 7.81
CA LYS A 139 -4.02 7.80 6.70
C LYS A 139 -4.70 6.96 5.63
N PHE A 140 -4.48 5.65 5.63
CA PHE A 140 -5.06 4.79 4.62
C PHE A 140 -6.56 4.62 4.82
N TYR A 141 -7.27 4.62 3.69
CA TYR A 141 -8.70 4.34 3.67
C TYR A 141 -9.02 2.97 4.28
N GLU A 142 -10.12 2.90 5.01
CA GLU A 142 -10.46 1.72 5.82
C GLU A 142 -10.64 0.46 4.99
N HIS A 143 -11.25 0.53 3.81
CA HIS A 143 -11.56 -0.62 2.97
C HIS A 143 -10.48 -0.93 1.91
N SER A 144 -9.24 -0.53 2.19
CA SER A 144 -8.03 -1.01 1.53
C SER A 144 -7.37 -2.09 2.38
N TYR A 145 -7.10 -3.27 1.82
CA TYR A 145 -6.75 -4.48 2.59
C TYR A 145 -5.39 -5.08 2.24
N GLY A 146 -4.95 -4.97 0.98
CA GLY A 146 -3.70 -5.60 0.53
C GLY A 146 -2.45 -4.95 1.10
N PHE A 147 -1.45 -5.77 1.44
CA PHE A 147 -0.15 -5.34 1.97
C PHE A 147 -0.21 -4.51 3.27
N ARG A 148 -1.28 -4.61 4.03
CA ARG A 148 -1.47 -3.87 5.27
C ARG A 148 -1.46 -4.79 6.48
N PRO A 149 -0.90 -4.35 7.64
CA PRO A 149 -0.95 -5.13 8.87
C PRO A 149 -2.41 -5.35 9.30
N ASN A 150 -2.66 -6.52 9.88
CA ASN A 150 -3.97 -6.90 10.43
C ASN A 150 -5.14 -6.95 9.43
N ARG A 151 -4.88 -6.95 8.12
CA ARG A 151 -5.88 -7.04 7.05
C ARG A 151 -5.59 -8.23 6.15
N SER A 152 -6.63 -8.77 5.52
CA SER A 152 -6.52 -9.96 4.69
C SER A 152 -7.48 -9.90 3.50
N ALA A 153 -7.34 -10.83 2.55
CA ALA A 153 -8.25 -10.96 1.42
C ALA A 153 -9.67 -11.34 1.90
N GLU A 154 -9.76 -12.19 2.93
CA GLU A 154 -11.05 -12.59 3.51
C GLU A 154 -11.80 -11.39 4.10
N ASN A 155 -11.08 -10.42 4.69
CA ASN A 155 -11.72 -9.18 5.16
C ASN A 155 -12.27 -8.35 4.00
N ALA A 156 -11.55 -8.29 2.87
CA ALA A 156 -12.01 -7.58 1.67
C ALA A 156 -13.26 -8.24 1.09
N VAL A 157 -13.27 -9.57 1.00
CA VAL A 157 -14.41 -10.36 0.52
C VAL A 157 -15.62 -10.18 1.44
N ALA A 158 -15.44 -10.30 2.75
CA ALA A 158 -16.52 -10.13 3.72
C ALA A 158 -17.16 -8.74 3.64
N TYR A 159 -16.36 -7.67 3.45
CA TYR A 159 -16.89 -6.33 3.24
C TYR A 159 -17.68 -6.24 1.92
N LEU A 160 -17.14 -6.78 0.83
CA LEU A 160 -17.81 -6.81 -0.47
C LEU A 160 -19.16 -7.51 -0.38
N GLU A 161 -19.21 -8.72 0.20
CA GLU A 161 -20.44 -9.49 0.39
C GLU A 161 -21.46 -8.74 1.24
N ASN A 162 -21.01 -8.15 2.35
CA ASN A 162 -21.89 -7.36 3.21
C ASN A 162 -22.57 -6.21 2.44
N ARG A 163 -21.82 -5.46 1.61
CA ARG A 163 -22.40 -4.39 0.78
C ARG A 163 -23.34 -4.91 -0.29
N MET A 164 -23.05 -6.06 -0.91
CA MET A 164 -23.90 -6.67 -1.91
C MET A 164 -25.21 -7.18 -1.31
N PHE A 165 -25.17 -7.84 -0.14
CA PHE A 165 -26.36 -8.46 0.48
C PHE A 165 -27.20 -7.46 1.25
N ILE A 166 -26.60 -6.64 2.11
CA ILE A 166 -27.32 -5.69 2.97
C ILE A 166 -27.64 -4.40 2.21
N GLY A 167 -26.68 -3.93 1.37
CA GLY A 167 -26.84 -2.69 0.60
C GLY A 167 -27.67 -2.81 -0.67
N ASN A 168 -28.03 -4.04 -1.10
CA ASN A 168 -28.66 -4.29 -2.40
C ASN A 168 -27.85 -3.72 -3.59
N LEU A 169 -26.53 -3.76 -3.52
CA LEU A 169 -25.61 -3.25 -4.53
C LEU A 169 -25.10 -4.43 -5.37
N TYR A 170 -25.67 -4.64 -6.56
CA TYR A 170 -25.42 -5.86 -7.34
C TYR A 170 -24.52 -5.69 -8.56
N TYR A 171 -24.11 -4.47 -8.86
CA TYR A 171 -23.24 -4.20 -10.00
C TYR A 171 -21.85 -3.88 -9.52
N VAL A 172 -20.86 -4.60 -10.06
CA VAL A 172 -19.45 -4.48 -9.65
C VAL A 172 -18.63 -4.01 -10.85
N VAL A 173 -17.96 -2.90 -10.66
CA VAL A 173 -16.92 -2.40 -11.56
C VAL A 173 -15.60 -3.03 -11.12
N ASP A 174 -15.05 -3.89 -11.95
CA ASP A 174 -13.79 -4.60 -11.75
C ASP A 174 -12.71 -3.93 -12.62
N VAL A 175 -11.69 -3.36 -12.00
CA VAL A 175 -10.67 -2.59 -12.70
C VAL A 175 -9.30 -3.12 -12.39
N ASP A 176 -8.56 -3.46 -13.45
CA ASP A 176 -7.16 -3.85 -13.38
C ASP A 176 -6.27 -2.74 -13.97
N ILE A 177 -5.26 -2.33 -13.21
CA ILE A 177 -4.32 -1.30 -13.65
C ILE A 177 -3.20 -1.95 -14.44
N LYS A 178 -2.98 -1.48 -15.67
CA LYS A 178 -1.95 -2.02 -16.57
C LYS A 178 -0.54 -1.81 -16.00
N GLY A 179 0.10 -2.92 -15.61
CA GLY A 179 1.49 -2.89 -15.14
C GLY A 179 1.70 -1.89 -14.00
N PHE A 180 0.85 -1.90 -12.99
CA PHE A 180 0.80 -0.88 -11.93
C PHE A 180 2.17 -0.54 -11.35
N PHE A 181 2.90 -1.57 -10.86
CA PHE A 181 4.20 -1.37 -10.23
C PHE A 181 5.24 -0.75 -11.17
N ASP A 182 5.17 -1.02 -12.46
CA ASP A 182 6.13 -0.51 -13.45
C ASP A 182 5.77 0.91 -13.94
N ASN A 183 4.55 1.41 -13.62
CA ASN A 183 4.05 2.69 -14.12
C ASN A 183 3.87 3.78 -13.06
N VAL A 184 4.22 3.51 -11.80
CA VAL A 184 4.12 4.51 -10.71
C VAL A 184 4.97 5.74 -11.01
N ASN A 185 4.35 6.92 -11.03
CA ASN A 185 5.07 8.18 -11.26
C ASN A 185 5.83 8.62 -10.01
N HIS A 186 7.16 8.66 -10.06
CA HIS A 186 8.02 9.00 -8.93
C HIS A 186 7.73 10.37 -8.33
N LYS A 187 7.53 11.40 -9.18
CA LYS A 187 7.25 12.78 -8.72
C LYS A 187 5.91 12.85 -7.98
N LYS A 188 4.89 12.15 -8.51
CA LYS A 188 3.55 12.09 -7.88
C LYS A 188 3.63 11.37 -6.54
N LEU A 189 4.26 10.22 -6.47
CA LEU A 189 4.44 9.44 -5.24
C LEU A 189 5.14 10.27 -4.13
N LEU A 190 6.23 10.97 -4.46
CA LEU A 190 6.92 11.82 -3.47
C LEU A 190 6.03 12.97 -2.98
N ARG A 191 5.19 13.56 -3.83
CA ARG A 191 4.20 14.56 -3.42
C ARG A 191 3.12 13.96 -2.53
N GLN A 192 2.69 12.72 -2.79
CA GLN A 192 1.71 12.03 -1.96
C GLN A 192 2.29 11.74 -0.57
N LEU A 193 3.53 11.27 -0.45
CA LEU A 193 4.23 11.13 0.83
C LEU A 193 4.28 12.46 1.59
N TRP A 194 4.62 13.54 0.90
CA TRP A 194 4.60 14.89 1.49
C TRP A 194 3.22 15.28 2.00
N THR A 195 2.18 14.99 1.24
CA THR A 195 0.78 15.29 1.62
C THR A 195 0.32 14.46 2.82
N LEU A 196 0.83 13.24 2.98
CA LEU A 196 0.58 12.41 4.17
C LEU A 196 1.29 12.91 5.44
N GLY A 197 2.10 13.98 5.33
CA GLY A 197 2.81 14.59 6.45
C GLY A 197 4.29 14.22 6.53
N ILE A 198 4.83 13.40 5.63
CA ILE A 198 6.24 13.01 5.61
C ILE A 198 7.04 14.11 4.92
N ARG A 199 7.64 15.02 5.72
CA ARG A 199 8.35 16.20 5.22
C ARG A 199 9.85 16.18 5.50
N ASP A 200 10.40 15.08 5.93
CA ASP A 200 11.84 14.86 6.03
C ASP A 200 12.46 14.80 4.63
N THR A 201 13.17 15.86 4.25
CA THR A 201 13.73 16.01 2.90
C THR A 201 14.83 14.99 2.61
N LYS A 202 15.61 14.61 3.63
CA LYS A 202 16.66 13.60 3.51
C LYS A 202 16.07 12.22 3.26
N LEU A 203 15.00 11.87 3.99
CA LEU A 203 14.25 10.63 3.77
C LEU A 203 13.65 10.58 2.37
N LEU A 204 13.01 11.66 1.91
CA LEU A 204 12.42 11.73 0.56
C LEU A 204 13.48 11.61 -0.54
N GLN A 205 14.70 12.13 -0.33
CA GLN A 205 15.82 11.93 -1.23
C GLN A 205 16.27 10.46 -1.27
N ILE A 206 16.33 9.78 -0.11
CA ILE A 206 16.63 8.35 -0.02
C ILE A 206 15.56 7.52 -0.76
N ILE A 207 14.27 7.79 -0.53
CA ILE A 207 13.19 7.11 -1.24
C ILE A 207 13.30 7.36 -2.75
N LYS A 208 13.58 8.59 -3.18
CA LYS A 208 13.80 8.92 -4.59
C LYS A 208 14.99 8.14 -5.18
N ALA A 209 16.08 7.97 -4.43
CA ALA A 209 17.22 7.16 -4.86
C ALA A 209 16.83 5.67 -4.99
N MET A 210 16.07 5.12 -4.02
CA MET A 210 15.55 3.75 -4.09
C MET A 210 14.68 3.52 -5.35
N LEU A 211 13.80 4.46 -5.67
CA LEU A 211 12.94 4.39 -6.86
C LEU A 211 13.73 4.45 -8.18
N LYS A 212 14.87 5.12 -8.17
CA LYS A 212 15.77 5.27 -9.32
C LYS A 212 16.92 4.28 -9.35
N ALA A 213 16.90 3.28 -8.44
CA ALA A 213 17.95 2.27 -8.42
C ALA A 213 18.12 1.62 -9.80
N PRO A 214 19.36 1.48 -10.32
CA PRO A 214 19.60 0.81 -11.58
C PRO A 214 19.05 -0.62 -11.56
N ILE A 215 18.59 -1.12 -12.69
CA ILE A 215 18.08 -2.49 -12.84
C ILE A 215 19.02 -3.24 -13.78
N ARG A 216 19.63 -4.31 -13.29
CA ARG A 216 20.45 -5.20 -14.10
C ARG A 216 19.57 -6.31 -14.67
N LEU A 217 19.45 -6.34 -15.99
CA LEU A 217 18.68 -7.32 -16.73
C LEU A 217 19.41 -8.68 -16.83
N PRO A 218 18.70 -9.79 -17.19
CA PRO A 218 19.32 -11.10 -17.35
C PRO A 218 20.40 -11.16 -18.43
N ASP A 219 20.31 -10.32 -19.46
CA ASP A 219 21.31 -10.17 -20.53
C ASP A 219 22.56 -9.36 -20.13
N GLY A 220 22.59 -8.85 -18.87
CA GLY A 220 23.69 -8.05 -18.34
C GLY A 220 23.57 -6.54 -18.57
N MET A 221 22.60 -6.07 -19.37
CA MET A 221 22.34 -4.65 -19.55
C MET A 221 21.83 -4.00 -18.27
N THR A 222 22.14 -2.70 -18.11
CA THR A 222 21.64 -1.91 -16.98
C THR A 222 20.69 -0.83 -17.46
N VAL A 223 19.50 -0.80 -16.88
CA VAL A 223 18.42 0.16 -17.19
C VAL A 223 18.20 1.08 -15.99
N PHE A 224 17.97 2.35 -16.26
CA PHE A 224 17.67 3.37 -15.24
C PHE A 224 16.17 3.70 -15.29
N PRO A 225 15.38 3.33 -14.25
CA PRO A 225 13.94 3.54 -14.29
C PRO A 225 13.58 5.02 -14.08
N GLU A 226 12.72 5.56 -14.95
CA GLU A 226 12.14 6.90 -14.79
C GLU A 226 10.81 6.87 -14.03
N LYS A 227 10.16 5.71 -13.99
CA LYS A 227 8.90 5.43 -13.30
C LYS A 227 8.92 4.01 -12.74
N GLY A 228 7.93 3.69 -11.94
CA GLY A 228 7.76 2.36 -11.34
C GLY A 228 8.37 2.24 -9.96
N THR A 229 7.97 1.18 -9.27
CA THR A 229 8.56 0.71 -8.03
C THR A 229 9.11 -0.69 -8.25
N PRO A 230 10.32 -1.04 -7.77
CA PRO A 230 10.88 -2.37 -8.00
C PRO A 230 9.94 -3.47 -7.46
N GLN A 231 9.41 -4.32 -8.32
CA GLN A 231 8.64 -5.50 -7.88
C GLN A 231 9.59 -6.43 -7.11
N GLY A 232 9.37 -6.59 -5.80
CA GLY A 232 10.24 -7.34 -4.89
C GLY A 232 11.07 -6.45 -3.95
N GLY A 233 11.01 -5.14 -4.08
CA GLY A 233 11.51 -4.21 -3.06
C GLY A 233 10.67 -4.29 -1.78
N ILE A 234 11.32 -4.22 -0.62
CA ILE A 234 10.67 -4.32 0.70
C ILE A 234 9.67 -3.17 0.92
N LEU A 235 10.01 -1.97 0.47
CA LEU A 235 9.20 -0.77 0.62
C LEU A 235 8.08 -0.66 -0.43
N SER A 236 8.19 -1.37 -1.55
CA SER A 236 7.29 -1.22 -2.71
C SER A 236 5.80 -1.45 -2.40
N PRO A 237 5.39 -2.43 -1.55
CA PRO A 237 4.00 -2.61 -1.17
C PRO A 237 3.39 -1.42 -0.42
N LEU A 238 4.14 -0.81 0.50
CA LEU A 238 3.71 0.40 1.21
C LEU A 238 3.54 1.57 0.23
N LEU A 239 4.52 1.79 -0.64
CA LEU A 239 4.49 2.85 -1.64
C LEU A 239 3.34 2.68 -2.65
N ALA A 240 3.01 1.45 -3.03
CA ALA A 240 1.85 1.10 -3.83
C ALA A 240 0.53 1.56 -3.15
N ASN A 241 0.40 1.27 -1.86
CA ASN A 241 -0.75 1.72 -1.09
C ASN A 241 -0.82 3.25 -0.97
N VAL A 242 0.31 3.94 -0.80
CA VAL A 242 0.37 5.42 -0.81
C VAL A 242 -0.16 5.98 -2.12
N VAL A 243 0.23 5.41 -3.27
CA VAL A 243 -0.24 5.88 -4.59
C VAL A 243 -1.74 5.73 -4.74
N LEU A 244 -2.29 4.57 -4.40
CA LEU A 244 -3.70 4.27 -4.62
C LEU A 244 -4.63 4.80 -3.51
N ASN A 245 -4.09 5.21 -2.36
CA ASN A 245 -4.88 5.81 -1.29
C ASN A 245 -5.64 7.07 -1.74
N GLU A 246 -5.10 7.84 -2.69
CA GLU A 246 -5.78 9.01 -3.26
C GLU A 246 -7.02 8.59 -4.06
N LEU A 247 -6.98 7.44 -4.76
CA LEU A 247 -8.14 6.85 -5.43
C LEU A 247 -9.20 6.41 -4.42
N ASP A 248 -8.77 5.71 -3.36
CA ASP A 248 -9.68 5.21 -2.34
C ASP A 248 -10.50 6.36 -1.71
N TRP A 249 -9.81 7.40 -1.27
CA TRP A 249 -10.45 8.59 -0.68
C TRP A 249 -11.28 9.38 -1.69
N TRP A 250 -10.87 9.42 -2.96
CA TRP A 250 -11.67 10.06 -4.00
C TRP A 250 -12.99 9.33 -4.21
N VAL A 251 -13.00 8.00 -4.33
CA VAL A 251 -14.24 7.23 -4.49
C VAL A 251 -15.10 7.36 -3.24
N ALA A 252 -14.53 7.22 -2.04
CA ALA A 252 -15.25 7.38 -0.79
C ALA A 252 -15.90 8.77 -0.66
N SER A 253 -15.25 9.83 -1.16
CA SER A 253 -15.76 11.20 -1.14
C SER A 253 -16.98 11.40 -2.04
N GLN A 254 -17.21 10.53 -3.03
CA GLN A 254 -18.38 10.65 -3.92
C GLN A 254 -19.68 10.20 -3.25
N TRP A 255 -19.60 9.31 -2.26
CA TRP A 255 -20.77 8.78 -1.56
C TRP A 255 -20.57 8.71 -0.04
N GLU A 256 -19.67 7.89 0.46
CA GLU A 256 -19.57 7.57 1.90
C GLU A 256 -19.30 8.79 2.77
N LEU A 257 -18.42 9.69 2.32
CA LEU A 257 -18.05 10.91 3.04
C LEU A 257 -18.94 12.11 2.66
N PHE A 258 -19.76 11.96 1.64
CA PHE A 258 -20.63 13.05 1.18
C PHE A 258 -21.67 13.42 2.24
N SER A 259 -22.03 12.49 3.10
CA SER A 259 -22.91 12.76 4.25
C SER A 259 -22.39 13.90 5.14
N ASP A 260 -21.07 14.07 5.26
CA ASP A 260 -20.49 15.17 6.01
C ASP A 260 -20.70 16.53 5.34
N HIS A 261 -20.68 16.58 4.00
CA HIS A 261 -21.02 17.77 3.24
C HIS A 261 -22.53 18.08 3.29
N MET A 262 -23.35 17.04 3.44
CA MET A 262 -24.81 17.17 3.52
C MET A 262 -25.31 17.68 4.89
N LYS A 263 -24.47 17.76 5.92
CA LYS A 263 -24.84 18.25 7.27
C LYS A 263 -25.49 19.64 7.24
N ARG A 264 -25.22 20.43 6.21
CA ARG A 264 -25.84 21.76 5.99
C ARG A 264 -27.30 21.65 5.59
N TYR A 265 -27.73 20.52 5.02
CA TYR A 265 -29.06 20.34 4.43
C TYR A 265 -29.96 19.43 5.26
N TYR A 266 -29.42 18.64 6.18
CA TYR A 266 -30.19 17.79 7.08
C TYR A 266 -29.51 17.64 8.46
N LYS A 267 -30.31 17.36 9.49
CA LYS A 267 -29.78 17.06 10.83
C LYS A 267 -29.54 15.57 10.96
N PRO A 268 -28.33 15.13 11.33
CA PRO A 268 -28.05 13.73 11.61
C PRO A 268 -28.99 13.17 12.67
N LYS A 269 -29.50 11.97 12.46
CA LYS A 269 -30.24 11.21 13.45
C LYS A 269 -29.34 10.26 14.21
N PHE A 270 -29.64 10.06 15.47
CA PHE A 270 -28.93 9.13 16.33
C PHE A 270 -29.93 8.12 16.89
N ASN A 271 -29.52 6.87 17.03
CA ASN A 271 -30.31 5.84 17.68
C ASN A 271 -30.34 6.01 19.20
N ALA A 272 -31.10 5.17 19.89
CA ALA A 272 -31.23 5.22 21.37
C ALA A 272 -29.89 5.02 22.12
N LYS A 273 -28.86 4.48 21.45
CA LYS A 273 -27.50 4.29 21.99
C LYS A 273 -26.54 5.45 21.65
N GLY A 274 -27.03 6.53 21.05
CA GLY A 274 -26.21 7.68 20.63
C GLY A 274 -25.35 7.42 19.38
N VAL A 275 -25.59 6.31 18.67
CA VAL A 275 -24.89 5.98 17.42
C VAL A 275 -25.60 6.63 16.24
N ARG A 276 -24.86 7.25 15.34
CA ARG A 276 -25.35 7.91 14.13
C ARG A 276 -26.12 6.93 13.23
N ASP A 277 -27.29 7.29 12.77
CA ASP A 277 -28.12 6.48 11.88
C ASP A 277 -27.75 6.71 10.41
N LEU A 278 -26.80 5.91 9.93
CA LEU A 278 -26.36 5.95 8.53
C LEU A 278 -27.45 5.51 7.55
N SER A 279 -28.40 4.67 7.98
CA SER A 279 -29.50 4.22 7.10
C SER A 279 -30.39 5.40 6.72
N TYR A 280 -30.68 6.27 7.69
CA TYR A 280 -31.43 7.50 7.41
C TYR A 280 -30.67 8.42 6.45
N GLU A 281 -29.36 8.61 6.66
CA GLU A 281 -28.53 9.44 5.80
C GLU A 281 -28.49 8.92 4.37
N TYR A 282 -28.27 7.64 4.17
CA TYR A 282 -28.29 7.01 2.84
C TYR A 282 -29.66 7.13 2.18
N SER A 283 -30.75 7.02 2.96
CA SER A 283 -32.12 7.24 2.44
C SER A 283 -32.30 8.66 1.90
N VAL A 284 -31.73 9.67 2.56
CA VAL A 284 -31.77 11.07 2.09
C VAL A 284 -30.90 11.24 0.83
N MET A 285 -29.69 10.69 0.84
CA MET A 285 -28.75 10.79 -0.28
C MET A 285 -29.28 10.11 -1.55
N ARG A 286 -29.97 8.96 -1.43
CA ARG A 286 -30.58 8.26 -2.56
C ARG A 286 -31.70 9.06 -3.26
N LYS A 287 -32.25 10.08 -2.60
CA LYS A 287 -33.21 11.02 -3.21
C LYS A 287 -32.54 12.13 -4.03
N THR A 288 -31.21 12.19 -4.02
CA THR A 288 -30.42 13.14 -4.80
C THR A 288 -29.93 12.52 -6.12
N ASN A 289 -29.20 13.30 -6.92
CA ASN A 289 -28.55 12.82 -8.14
C ASN A 289 -27.21 12.08 -7.87
N LEU A 290 -26.81 11.92 -6.59
CA LEU A 290 -25.61 11.19 -6.22
C LEU A 290 -25.72 9.72 -6.60
N LYS A 291 -24.58 9.09 -6.88
CA LYS A 291 -24.51 7.67 -7.23
C LYS A 291 -23.92 6.89 -6.04
N GLU A 292 -24.73 5.95 -5.52
CA GLU A 292 -24.27 5.07 -4.45
C GLU A 292 -23.14 4.18 -4.95
N MET A 293 -21.94 4.34 -4.37
CA MET A 293 -20.78 3.54 -4.70
C MET A 293 -19.90 3.31 -3.48
N HIS A 294 -19.29 2.12 -3.43
CA HIS A 294 -18.35 1.74 -2.38
C HIS A 294 -17.15 1.05 -3.01
N ILE A 295 -15.94 1.41 -2.57
CA ILE A 295 -14.70 0.79 -3.04
C ILE A 295 -14.20 -0.24 -2.05
N VAL A 296 -13.72 -1.36 -2.55
CA VAL A 296 -12.89 -2.32 -1.83
C VAL A 296 -11.64 -2.59 -2.64
N ARG A 297 -10.48 -2.51 -2.00
CA ARG A 297 -9.19 -2.68 -2.69
C ARG A 297 -8.31 -3.71 -1.98
N TYR A 298 -7.70 -4.59 -2.76
CA TYR A 298 -6.64 -5.49 -2.31
C TYR A 298 -5.40 -5.30 -3.19
N ALA A 299 -4.41 -4.56 -2.69
CA ALA A 299 -3.23 -4.13 -3.44
C ALA A 299 -3.61 -3.24 -4.65
N ASP A 300 -3.31 -3.68 -5.88
CA ASP A 300 -3.66 -3.04 -7.14
C ASP A 300 -4.99 -3.53 -7.75
N ASP A 301 -5.54 -4.60 -7.21
CA ASP A 301 -6.88 -5.10 -7.56
C ASP A 301 -7.94 -4.37 -6.73
N PHE A 302 -8.90 -3.72 -7.38
CA PHE A 302 -10.00 -3.07 -6.68
C PHE A 302 -11.33 -3.24 -7.41
N LYS A 303 -12.38 -3.20 -6.60
CA LYS A 303 -13.76 -3.31 -7.06
C LYS A 303 -14.58 -2.16 -6.51
N ILE A 304 -15.45 -1.60 -7.36
CA ILE A 304 -16.40 -0.58 -6.95
C ILE A 304 -17.81 -1.14 -7.14
N ILE A 305 -18.60 -1.10 -6.08
CA ILE A 305 -19.93 -1.68 -6.02
C ILE A 305 -20.95 -0.56 -6.22
N CYS A 306 -21.92 -0.77 -7.11
CA CYS A 306 -22.94 0.20 -7.49
C CYS A 306 -24.35 -0.41 -7.43
N ALA A 307 -25.38 0.45 -7.32
CA ALA A 307 -26.77 0.03 -7.25
C ALA A 307 -27.33 -0.39 -8.63
N THR A 308 -26.97 0.32 -9.70
CA THR A 308 -27.50 0.07 -11.05
C THR A 308 -26.38 -0.17 -12.06
N ARG A 309 -26.72 -0.83 -13.18
CA ARG A 309 -25.79 -1.05 -14.30
C ARG A 309 -25.33 0.28 -14.92
N THR A 310 -26.25 1.20 -15.11
CA THR A 310 -25.94 2.52 -15.68
C THR A 310 -24.96 3.30 -14.80
N ASP A 311 -25.12 3.21 -13.47
CA ASP A 311 -24.18 3.86 -12.54
C ASP A 311 -22.80 3.20 -12.59
N ALA A 312 -22.74 1.85 -12.67
CA ALA A 312 -21.48 1.14 -12.81
C ALA A 312 -20.73 1.53 -14.09
N GLU A 313 -21.42 1.68 -15.24
CA GLU A 313 -20.82 2.13 -16.50
C GLU A 313 -20.28 3.57 -16.41
N ARG A 314 -21.02 4.47 -15.76
CA ARG A 314 -20.58 5.86 -15.51
C ARG A 314 -19.38 5.92 -14.56
N VAL A 315 -19.42 5.17 -13.48
CA VAL A 315 -18.34 5.06 -12.49
C VAL A 315 -17.07 4.51 -13.14
N MET A 316 -17.20 3.47 -13.97
CA MET A 316 -16.06 2.91 -14.71
C MET A 316 -15.39 3.96 -15.60
N THR A 317 -16.16 4.75 -16.35
CA THR A 317 -15.63 5.83 -17.19
C THR A 317 -14.94 6.90 -16.36
N ALA A 318 -15.55 7.34 -15.26
CA ALA A 318 -14.98 8.35 -14.37
C ALA A 318 -13.69 7.87 -13.71
N VAL A 319 -13.62 6.61 -13.27
CA VAL A 319 -12.41 6.01 -12.66
C VAL A 319 -11.27 5.91 -13.68
N LYS A 320 -11.55 5.49 -14.92
CA LYS A 320 -10.55 5.45 -16.01
C LYS A 320 -9.94 6.84 -16.23
N ASP A 321 -10.79 7.84 -16.39
CA ASP A 321 -10.33 9.21 -16.62
C ASP A 321 -9.56 9.77 -15.42
N TRP A 322 -10.00 9.46 -14.20
CA TRP A 322 -9.34 9.87 -12.98
C TRP A 322 -7.94 9.24 -12.85
N LEU A 323 -7.81 7.93 -13.06
CA LEU A 323 -6.53 7.23 -13.03
C LEU A 323 -5.56 7.80 -14.08
N ARG A 324 -6.02 8.02 -15.30
CA ARG A 324 -5.23 8.57 -16.38
C ARG A 324 -4.78 10.00 -16.09
N THR A 325 -5.68 10.86 -15.66
CA THR A 325 -5.41 12.30 -15.47
C THR A 325 -4.65 12.56 -14.15
N ARG A 326 -5.03 11.90 -13.08
CA ARG A 326 -4.55 12.17 -11.72
C ARG A 326 -3.30 11.39 -11.36
N LEU A 327 -3.28 10.09 -11.64
CA LEU A 327 -2.17 9.19 -11.31
C LEU A 327 -1.26 8.88 -12.49
N LYS A 328 -1.65 9.23 -13.72
CA LYS A 328 -0.94 8.88 -14.97
C LYS A 328 -0.83 7.36 -15.15
N LEU A 329 -1.88 6.64 -14.73
CA LEU A 329 -2.00 5.20 -14.84
C LEU A 329 -3.05 4.84 -15.89
N GLU A 330 -2.76 3.79 -16.65
CA GLU A 330 -3.67 3.23 -17.64
C GLU A 330 -4.38 2.00 -17.09
N VAL A 331 -5.61 1.80 -17.53
CA VAL A 331 -6.41 0.64 -17.17
C VAL A 331 -6.26 -0.41 -18.27
N SER A 332 -6.22 -1.68 -17.89
CA SER A 332 -6.25 -2.80 -18.84
C SER A 332 -7.67 -2.99 -19.36
N GLU A 333 -7.88 -2.77 -20.66
CA GLU A 333 -9.21 -2.90 -21.29
C GLU A 333 -9.77 -4.33 -21.22
N GLU A 334 -8.92 -5.32 -21.19
CA GLU A 334 -9.30 -6.75 -21.14
C GLU A 334 -9.99 -7.16 -19.83
N LYS A 335 -9.85 -6.35 -18.76
CA LYS A 335 -10.32 -6.68 -17.43
C LYS A 335 -11.38 -5.69 -16.87
N ILE A 336 -11.80 -4.72 -17.66
CA ILE A 336 -12.87 -3.81 -17.22
C ILE A 336 -14.21 -4.46 -17.54
N LYS A 337 -14.93 -4.89 -16.51
CA LYS A 337 -16.26 -5.50 -16.62
C LYS A 337 -17.19 -4.91 -15.56
N SER A 338 -18.44 -4.62 -15.95
CA SER A 338 -19.53 -4.47 -15.02
C SER A 338 -20.22 -5.84 -14.89
N ASN A 339 -20.21 -6.46 -13.72
CA ASN A 339 -20.72 -7.80 -13.50
C ASN A 339 -21.97 -7.77 -12.62
N LYS A 340 -22.94 -8.66 -12.92
CA LYS A 340 -24.08 -8.95 -12.03
C LYS A 340 -23.62 -9.85 -10.88
N ARG A 341 -24.35 -9.83 -9.75
CA ARG A 341 -24.12 -10.56 -8.50
C ARG A 341 -23.65 -12.03 -8.67
N GLN A 342 -24.29 -12.81 -9.53
CA GLN A 342 -24.03 -14.25 -9.66
C GLN A 342 -22.62 -14.58 -10.21
N GLU A 343 -22.12 -13.79 -11.17
CA GLU A 343 -20.80 -14.00 -11.77
C GLU A 343 -19.65 -13.55 -10.85
N THR A 344 -19.93 -12.60 -9.95
CA THR A 344 -18.95 -12.03 -9.03
C THR A 344 -18.64 -12.98 -7.88
N LEU A 345 -19.64 -13.65 -7.32
CA LEU A 345 -19.48 -14.61 -6.21
C LEU A 345 -18.63 -15.83 -6.62
N GLN A 346 -18.81 -16.34 -7.84
CA GLN A 346 -18.01 -17.46 -8.36
C GLN A 346 -16.53 -17.13 -8.54
N ARG A 347 -16.17 -15.85 -8.78
CA ARG A 347 -14.78 -15.41 -8.96
C ARG A 347 -14.09 -15.04 -7.64
N ILE A 348 -14.86 -14.61 -6.65
CA ILE A 348 -14.33 -14.25 -5.33
C ILE A 348 -14.01 -15.50 -4.51
N SER A 349 -14.81 -16.57 -4.67
CA SER A 349 -14.56 -17.88 -4.03
C SER A 349 -13.37 -18.65 -4.63
N GLY A 350 -12.80 -18.17 -5.73
CA GLY A 350 -11.59 -18.72 -6.36
C GLY A 350 -10.29 -17.97 -6.00
N LEU A 351 -10.33 -16.97 -5.07
CA LEU A 351 -9.20 -16.32 -4.44
C LEU A 351 -8.86 -17.03 -3.12
#